data_93a0686e26d044824ec1353dfbdde66c
#
_entry.id   93a0686e26d044824ec1353dfbdde66c
#
_cell.length_a   1.000
_cell.length_b   1.000
_cell.length_c   1.000
_cell.angle_alpha   90.00
_cell.angle_beta   90.00
_cell.angle_gamma   90.00
#
_symmetry.space_group_name_H-M   'P 1'
#
loop_
_entity.id
_entity.type
_entity.pdbx_description
1 polymer ?
#
loop_
_entity_poly.entity_id
_entity_poly.type
_entity_poly.pdbx_seq_one_letter_code
_entity_poly.pdbx_strand_id
1 'polypeptide(L)'
;MPPILKSWLKTILLPHLCTLLLMVLIILPHTMTMLWHGEIGLPEAFAVLLAQLPLWLLGATLGWYGVLIFPNVPPEYTITVLSAIAAMLIAGYLKRYSATGRCLVSLALWLWTAYGFLMLGLQG
;
A
#
# COMPACT_ATOMS: atom_id res chain seq x y z
N MET A 1 17.87 -17.06 10.37
CA MET A 1 16.43 -16.78 10.36
C MET A 1 15.65 -18.07 10.10
N PRO A 2 14.63 -18.37 10.91
CA PRO A 2 13.85 -19.59 10.73
C PRO A 2 13.17 -19.62 9.34
N PRO A 3 13.05 -20.79 8.69
CA PRO A 3 12.41 -20.88 7.36
C PRO A 3 10.97 -20.40 7.36
N ILE A 4 10.22 -20.60 8.44
CA ILE A 4 8.83 -20.16 8.57
C ILE A 4 8.76 -18.62 8.52
N LEU A 5 9.60 -17.93 9.29
CA LEU A 5 9.64 -16.48 9.33
C LEU A 5 10.04 -15.90 7.98
N LYS A 6 11.02 -16.52 7.31
CA LYS A 6 11.46 -16.12 5.97
C LYS A 6 10.32 -16.24 4.95
N SER A 7 9.55 -17.32 5.01
CA SER A 7 8.39 -17.55 4.15
C SER A 7 7.30 -16.51 4.40
N TRP A 8 7.02 -16.18 5.65
CA TRP A 8 6.05 -15.15 6.02
C TRP A 8 6.46 -13.77 5.51
N LEU A 9 7.72 -13.39 5.73
CA LEU A 9 8.23 -12.10 5.27
C LEU A 9 8.11 -11.98 3.76
N LYS A 10 8.49 -13.01 3.02
CA LYS A 10 8.41 -13.01 1.57
C LYS A 10 6.97 -12.85 1.11
N THR A 11 6.03 -13.57 1.70
CA THR A 11 4.62 -13.52 1.33
C THR A 11 4.01 -12.15 1.65
N ILE A 12 4.37 -11.54 2.77
CA ILE A 12 3.85 -10.23 3.16
C ILE A 12 4.44 -9.13 2.29
N LEU A 13 5.75 -9.17 2.02
CA LEU A 13 6.42 -8.11 1.27
C LEU A 13 6.06 -8.11 -0.21
N LEU A 14 5.78 -9.28 -0.80
CA LEU A 14 5.58 -9.40 -2.24
C LEU A 14 4.46 -8.51 -2.78
N PRO A 15 3.23 -8.48 -2.20
CA PRO A 15 2.18 -7.59 -2.69
C PRO A 15 2.55 -6.12 -2.57
N HIS A 16 3.24 -5.72 -1.50
CA HIS A 16 3.66 -4.34 -1.30
C HIS A 16 4.71 -3.92 -2.33
N LEU A 17 5.68 -4.80 -2.61
CA LEU A 17 6.69 -4.54 -3.63
C LEU A 17 6.06 -4.44 -5.02
N CYS A 18 5.09 -5.30 -5.34
CA CYS A 18 4.37 -5.24 -6.62
C CYS A 18 3.61 -3.93 -6.75
N THR A 19 2.96 -3.47 -5.67
CA THR A 19 2.23 -2.21 -5.67
C THR A 19 3.16 -1.02 -5.83
N LEU A 20 4.30 -1.02 -5.13
CA LEU A 20 5.31 0.03 -5.29
C LEU A 20 5.84 0.09 -6.71
N LEU A 21 6.14 -1.07 -7.30
CA LEU A 21 6.58 -1.14 -8.69
C LEU A 21 5.52 -0.58 -9.62
N LEU A 22 4.25 -0.91 -9.40
CA LEU A 22 3.14 -0.41 -10.19
C LEU A 22 3.01 1.10 -10.07
N MET A 23 3.14 1.65 -8.86
CA MET A 23 3.11 3.10 -8.64
C MET A 23 4.24 3.79 -9.41
N VAL A 24 5.45 3.25 -9.36
CA VAL A 24 6.60 3.78 -10.10
C VAL A 24 6.33 3.73 -11.61
N LEU A 25 5.80 2.61 -12.11
CA LEU A 25 5.49 2.45 -13.53
C LEU A 25 4.40 3.42 -14.00
N ILE A 26 3.44 3.75 -13.15
CA ILE A 26 2.39 4.72 -13.49
C ILE A 26 2.95 6.14 -13.54
N ILE A 27 3.80 6.50 -12.58
CA ILE A 27 4.35 7.84 -12.50
C ILE A 27 5.51 8.07 -13.50
N LEU A 28 6.16 7.00 -13.95
CA LEU A 28 7.35 7.08 -14.79
C LEU A 28 7.10 7.83 -16.11
N PRO A 29 6.04 7.52 -16.90
CA PRO A 29 5.79 8.24 -18.13
C PRO A 29 5.59 9.75 -17.92
N HIS A 30 4.88 10.12 -16.87
CA HIS A 30 4.64 11.52 -16.52
C HIS A 30 5.96 12.21 -16.15
N THR A 31 6.79 11.56 -15.34
CA THR A 31 8.10 12.07 -14.94
C THR A 31 9.02 12.24 -16.14
N MET A 32 9.02 11.26 -17.04
CA MET A 32 9.83 11.32 -18.28
C MET A 32 9.39 12.46 -19.18
N THR A 33 8.08 12.71 -19.29
CA THR A 33 7.54 13.83 -20.07
C THR A 33 7.97 15.17 -19.47
N MET A 34 7.90 15.32 -18.16
CA MET A 34 8.34 16.53 -17.47
C MET A 34 9.83 16.78 -17.67
N LEU A 35 10.64 15.71 -17.59
CA LEU A 35 12.07 15.78 -17.83
C LEU A 35 12.38 16.18 -19.27
N TRP A 36 11.67 15.61 -20.23
CA TRP A 36 11.84 15.91 -21.65
C TRP A 36 11.55 17.39 -21.95
N HIS A 37 10.50 17.95 -21.34
CA HIS A 37 10.12 19.35 -21.53
C HIS A 37 10.96 20.31 -20.69
N GLY A 38 11.90 19.83 -19.90
CA GLY A 38 12.75 20.67 -19.08
C GLY A 38 12.07 21.27 -17.86
N GLU A 39 10.89 20.77 -17.50
CA GLU A 39 10.15 21.24 -16.32
C GLU A 39 10.83 20.83 -15.02
N ILE A 40 11.51 19.68 -15.02
CA ILE A 40 12.28 19.19 -13.88
C ILE A 40 13.66 18.71 -14.36
N GLY A 41 14.64 18.73 -13.48
CA GLY A 41 15.96 18.17 -13.73
C GLY A 41 16.04 16.70 -13.41
N LEU A 42 17.15 16.08 -13.76
CA LEU A 42 17.38 14.65 -13.50
C LEU A 42 17.34 14.32 -12.00
N PRO A 43 17.95 15.11 -11.09
CA PRO A 43 17.85 14.84 -9.66
C PRO A 43 16.40 14.86 -9.14
N GLU A 44 15.58 15.79 -9.61
CA GLU A 44 14.17 15.90 -9.23
C GLU A 44 13.38 14.69 -9.72
N ALA A 45 13.69 14.19 -10.92
CA ALA A 45 13.04 12.99 -11.44
C ALA A 45 13.31 11.77 -10.55
N PHE A 46 14.56 11.58 -10.13
CA PHE A 46 14.89 10.52 -9.19
C PHE A 46 14.20 10.70 -7.85
N ALA A 47 14.11 11.94 -7.35
CA ALA A 47 13.43 12.23 -6.10
C ALA A 47 11.95 11.86 -6.16
N VAL A 48 11.27 12.15 -7.27
CA VAL A 48 9.86 11.78 -7.47
C VAL A 48 9.67 10.26 -7.44
N LEU A 49 10.55 9.53 -8.14
CA LEU A 49 10.45 8.06 -8.17
C LEU A 49 10.73 7.45 -6.80
N LEU A 50 11.73 7.96 -6.08
CA LEU A 50 12.05 7.46 -4.75
C LEU A 50 11.01 7.83 -3.71
N ALA A 51 10.28 8.93 -3.91
CA ALA A 51 9.23 9.37 -3.00
C ALA A 51 8.04 8.40 -2.96
N GLN A 52 7.91 7.49 -3.92
CA GLN A 52 6.82 6.51 -3.92
C GLN A 52 6.89 5.58 -2.70
N LEU A 53 8.08 5.24 -2.23
CA LEU A 53 8.25 4.37 -1.07
C LEU A 53 7.71 5.00 0.22
N PRO A 54 8.14 6.21 0.64
CA PRO A 54 7.56 6.83 1.83
C PRO A 54 6.07 7.14 1.66
N LEU A 55 5.58 7.48 0.46
CA LEU A 55 4.16 7.70 0.24
C LEU A 55 3.33 6.46 0.51
N TRP A 56 3.82 5.28 0.09
CA TRP A 56 3.13 4.02 0.38
C TRP A 56 3.09 3.73 1.87
N LEU A 57 4.20 3.96 2.57
CA LEU A 57 4.26 3.79 4.02
C LEU A 57 3.36 4.78 4.76
N LEU A 58 3.27 6.03 4.28
CA LEU A 58 2.36 7.03 4.85
C LEU A 58 0.91 6.63 4.69
N GLY A 59 0.57 5.92 3.62
CA GLY A 59 -0.78 5.39 3.43
C GLY A 59 -1.19 4.43 4.55
N ALA A 60 -0.25 3.63 5.06
CA ALA A 60 -0.53 2.69 6.15
C ALA A 60 -0.75 3.38 7.51
N THR A 61 -0.30 4.62 7.65
CA THR A 61 -0.34 5.36 8.93
C THR A 61 -1.20 6.62 8.82
N LEU A 62 -0.69 7.66 8.15
CA LEU A 62 -1.37 8.95 8.09
C LEU A 62 -2.67 8.90 7.30
N GLY A 63 -2.78 8.01 6.30
CA GLY A 63 -4.02 7.84 5.55
C GLY A 63 -5.16 7.39 6.46
N TRP A 64 -4.93 6.41 7.31
CA TRP A 64 -5.92 5.94 8.26
C TRP A 64 -6.20 6.96 9.36
N TYR A 65 -5.17 7.68 9.80
CA TYR A 65 -5.34 8.77 10.76
C TYR A 65 -6.27 9.85 10.18
N GLY A 66 -6.06 10.19 8.90
CA GLY A 66 -6.91 11.16 8.21
C GLY A 66 -8.36 10.70 8.10
N VAL A 67 -8.61 9.41 7.87
CA VAL A 67 -9.96 8.84 7.82
C VAL A 67 -10.70 9.05 9.16
N LEU A 68 -9.98 8.94 10.28
CA LEU A 68 -10.58 9.12 11.59
C LEU A 68 -10.90 10.57 11.90
N ILE A 69 -10.05 11.51 11.48
CA ILE A 69 -10.18 12.93 11.81
C ILE A 69 -11.01 13.70 10.77
N PHE A 70 -10.75 13.44 9.48
CA PHE A 70 -11.37 14.15 8.36
C PHE A 70 -12.00 13.18 7.37
N PRO A 71 -13.13 12.54 7.71
CA PRO A 71 -13.75 11.56 6.85
C PRO A 71 -14.44 12.23 5.65
N ASN A 72 -13.75 12.30 4.52
CA ASN A 72 -14.33 12.78 3.26
C ASN A 72 -15.11 11.71 2.51
N VAL A 73 -15.04 10.46 3.00
CA VAL A 73 -15.70 9.31 2.39
C VAL A 73 -16.77 8.81 3.34
N PRO A 74 -17.94 8.35 2.83
CA PRO A 74 -18.98 7.81 3.70
C PRO A 74 -18.46 6.72 4.63
N PRO A 75 -18.89 6.72 5.91
CA PRO A 75 -18.40 5.73 6.88
C PRO A 75 -18.64 4.27 6.47
N GLU A 76 -19.65 4.02 5.62
CA GLU A 76 -19.98 2.68 5.16
C GLU A 76 -18.81 2.03 4.43
N TYR A 77 -18.09 2.78 3.61
CA TYR A 77 -16.93 2.26 2.88
C TYR A 77 -15.82 1.85 3.84
N THR A 78 -15.53 2.69 4.83
CA THR A 78 -14.51 2.39 5.83
C THR A 78 -14.89 1.15 6.65
N ILE A 79 -16.15 1.05 7.06
CA ILE A 79 -16.64 -0.10 7.82
C ILE A 79 -16.53 -1.38 6.99
N THR A 80 -16.91 -1.31 5.72
CA THR A 80 -16.81 -2.45 4.80
C THR A 80 -15.37 -2.93 4.65
N VAL A 81 -14.44 -1.99 4.43
CA VAL A 81 -13.02 -2.31 4.29
C VAL A 81 -12.45 -2.90 5.57
N LEU A 82 -12.77 -2.32 6.73
CA LEU A 82 -12.31 -2.84 8.02
C LEU A 82 -12.87 -4.23 8.29
N SER A 83 -14.14 -4.47 7.95
CA SER A 83 -14.75 -5.79 8.10
C SER A 83 -14.06 -6.83 7.21
N ALA A 84 -13.74 -6.47 5.97
CA ALA A 84 -13.02 -7.35 5.05
C ALA A 84 -11.62 -7.67 5.57
N ILE A 85 -10.90 -6.66 6.07
CA ILE A 85 -9.57 -6.85 6.65
C ILE A 85 -9.64 -7.78 7.87
N ALA A 86 -10.60 -7.55 8.77
CA ALA A 86 -10.77 -8.39 9.95
C ALA A 86 -11.08 -9.84 9.57
N ALA A 87 -11.98 -10.05 8.61
CA ALA A 87 -12.32 -11.39 8.14
C ALA A 87 -11.11 -12.11 7.55
N MET A 88 -10.32 -11.40 6.73
CA MET A 88 -9.10 -11.97 6.15
C MET A 88 -8.04 -12.29 7.19
N LEU A 89 -7.88 -11.44 8.21
CA LEU A 89 -6.93 -11.69 9.30
C LEU A 89 -7.34 -12.90 10.13
N ILE A 90 -8.63 -13.01 10.45
CA ILE A 90 -9.16 -14.14 11.21
C ILE A 90 -8.99 -15.44 10.42
N ALA A 91 -9.38 -15.45 9.15
CA ALA A 91 -9.24 -16.63 8.28
C ALA A 91 -7.76 -16.99 8.10
N GLY A 92 -6.90 -15.99 7.93
CA GLY A 92 -5.46 -16.19 7.81
C GLY A 92 -4.85 -16.79 9.07
N TYR A 93 -5.30 -16.34 10.23
CA TYR A 93 -4.85 -16.91 11.52
C TYR A 93 -5.30 -18.37 11.66
N LEU A 94 -6.55 -18.68 11.32
CA LEU A 94 -7.06 -20.05 11.40
C LEU A 94 -6.32 -21.01 10.47
N LYS A 95 -5.86 -20.51 9.33
CA LYS A 95 -5.12 -21.28 8.32
C LYS A 95 -3.63 -20.89 8.28
N ARG A 96 -3.08 -20.47 9.40
CA ARG A 96 -1.72 -19.89 9.47
C ARG A 96 -0.61 -20.81 9.00
N TYR A 97 -0.82 -22.12 9.05
CA TYR A 97 0.18 -23.10 8.62
C TYR A 97 0.12 -23.42 7.13
N SER A 98 -0.85 -22.87 6.41
CA SER A 98 -1.01 -23.08 4.96
C SER A 98 -0.58 -21.84 4.19
N ALA A 99 -0.28 -22.03 2.89
CA ALA A 99 0.02 -20.92 2.00
C ALA A 99 -1.18 -19.97 1.86
N THR A 100 -2.40 -20.53 1.86
CA THR A 100 -3.63 -19.74 1.77
C THR A 100 -3.75 -18.77 2.95
N GLY A 101 -3.46 -19.22 4.17
CA GLY A 101 -3.50 -18.36 5.35
C GLY A 101 -2.53 -17.21 5.27
N ARG A 102 -1.30 -17.49 4.81
CA ARG A 102 -0.30 -16.44 4.62
C ARG A 102 -0.70 -15.43 3.55
N CYS A 103 -1.29 -15.92 2.46
CA CYS A 103 -1.79 -15.03 1.41
C CYS A 103 -2.92 -14.14 1.92
N LEU A 104 -3.83 -14.66 2.74
CA LEU A 104 -4.93 -13.88 3.31
C LEU A 104 -4.41 -12.77 4.22
N VAL A 105 -3.43 -13.06 5.07
CA VAL A 105 -2.81 -12.03 5.93
C VAL A 105 -2.12 -10.97 5.07
N SER A 106 -1.40 -11.39 4.05
CA SER A 106 -0.72 -10.47 3.13
C SER A 106 -1.70 -9.55 2.41
N LEU A 107 -2.80 -10.11 1.91
CA LEU A 107 -3.85 -9.33 1.26
C LEU A 107 -4.53 -8.35 2.22
N ALA A 108 -4.75 -8.76 3.47
CA ALA A 108 -5.33 -7.88 4.49
C ALA A 108 -4.42 -6.68 4.76
N LEU A 109 -3.13 -6.90 4.91
CA LEU A 109 -2.15 -5.83 5.10
C LEU A 109 -2.03 -4.93 3.87
N TRP A 110 -2.06 -5.54 2.69
CA TRP A 110 -2.04 -4.79 1.44
C TRP A 110 -3.28 -3.90 1.32
N LEU A 111 -4.46 -4.43 1.61
CA LEU A 111 -5.72 -3.68 1.56
C LEU A 111 -5.71 -2.53 2.57
N TRP A 112 -5.20 -2.76 3.77
CA TRP A 112 -5.03 -1.71 4.77
C TRP A 112 -4.18 -0.57 4.22
N THR A 113 -3.02 -0.88 3.68
CA THR A 113 -2.09 0.13 3.14
C THR A 113 -2.67 0.84 1.92
N ALA A 114 -3.27 0.07 1.00
CA ALA A 114 -3.86 0.63 -0.22
C ALA A 114 -5.02 1.56 0.08
N TYR A 115 -5.90 1.18 0.99
CA TYR A 115 -7.03 2.02 1.37
C TYR A 115 -6.56 3.29 2.07
N GLY A 116 -5.59 3.19 2.97
CA GLY A 116 -4.99 4.35 3.62
C GLY A 116 -4.35 5.30 2.61
N PHE A 117 -3.60 4.75 1.65
CA PHE A 117 -2.99 5.55 0.60
C PHE A 117 -4.04 6.27 -0.26
N LEU A 118 -5.13 5.56 -0.61
CA LEU A 118 -6.23 6.13 -1.36
C LEU A 118 -6.89 7.28 -0.60
N MET A 119 -7.13 7.10 0.70
CA MET A 119 -7.73 8.14 1.55
C MET A 119 -6.81 9.35 1.65
N LEU A 120 -5.51 9.13 1.76
CA LEU A 120 -4.53 10.22 1.80
C LEU A 120 -4.60 11.05 0.51
N GLY A 121 -4.71 10.40 -0.65
CA GLY A 121 -4.84 11.08 -1.92
C GLY A 121 -6.15 11.86 -2.06
N LEU A 122 -7.26 11.32 -1.54
CA LEU A 122 -8.56 11.98 -1.61
C LEU A 122 -8.66 13.21 -0.70
N GLN A 123 -7.88 13.24 0.37
CA GLN A 123 -7.88 14.35 1.31
C GLN A 123 -6.84 15.42 0.97
N GLY A 124 -5.85 15.03 0.19
CA GLY A 124 -4.84 15.96 -0.30
C GLY A 124 -5.33 16.69 -1.52
#